data_fee002a839ef57e109c6faf66e634d0a
#
_entry.id   fee002a839ef57e109c6faf66e634d0a
#
_cell.length_a   1.000
_cell.length_b   1.000
_cell.length_c   1.000
_cell.angle_alpha   90.00
_cell.angle_beta   90.00
_cell.angle_gamma   90.00
#
_symmetry.space_group_name_H-M   'P 1'
#
loop_
_entity.id
_entity.type
_entity.pdbx_description
1 polymer ?
#
loop_
_entity_poly.entity_id
_entity_poly.type
_entity_poly.pdbx_seq_one_letter_code
_entity_poly.pdbx_strand_id
1 'polypeptide(L)'
;ECLDAIDTAVAELGVSAEIIVSDSSTDRTPEIAREHGATVVEPDKPGYGYAYRYAFERASGEYVVMGDADTTYDFEELPALFEHLRATDADLVLGSRFAGEIEPGAMPWLHQHIGNPALTAFLNRFYDADVTDAHSGFRIVRRSVLEDLDLQADGMEFASEMIMAASARGYSIEEVPIRYSQRRGEPTLDSLRDGWQHLRFMLVNAPGYLFSIPGAVLVIAGIAVMSLAFFNVELVVGGQPIWFGVRTMVVGSLLTIVGYQIASLGIFATMTADPIRRPSDPTTEWVLTNLTLERGLAIGLGLTILGALYASTVVAQWLTQGYPALTALTRDIAAFTAVVVGIQTIFGSFFLGTVRSAHDQP
;
A
#
# COMPACT_ATOMS: atom_id res chain seq x y z
N GLU A 1 -29.51 -23.01 1.07
CA GLU A 1 -29.84 -21.68 1.62
C GLU A 1 -29.19 -20.56 0.80
N CYS A 2 -27.85 -20.47 0.64
CA CYS A 2 -27.23 -19.45 -0.23
C CYS A 2 -27.68 -19.59 -1.69
N LEU A 3 -27.73 -20.80 -2.22
CA LEU A 3 -28.18 -21.06 -3.60
C LEU A 3 -29.67 -20.73 -3.78
N ASP A 4 -30.52 -21.04 -2.80
CA ASP A 4 -31.95 -20.68 -2.84
C ASP A 4 -32.15 -19.15 -2.87
N ALA A 5 -31.32 -18.40 -2.09
CA ALA A 5 -31.35 -16.94 -2.08
C ALA A 5 -30.86 -16.36 -3.44
N ILE A 6 -29.82 -16.97 -4.05
CA ILE A 6 -29.35 -16.57 -5.38
C ILE A 6 -30.42 -16.82 -6.42
N ASP A 7 -31.08 -17.99 -6.40
CA ASP A 7 -32.19 -18.31 -7.33
C ASP A 7 -33.36 -17.31 -7.20
N THR A 8 -33.69 -16.92 -5.96
CA THR A 8 -34.72 -15.89 -5.69
C THR A 8 -34.30 -14.55 -6.29
N ALA A 9 -33.08 -14.09 -6.03
CA ALA A 9 -32.57 -12.83 -6.53
C ALA A 9 -32.50 -12.79 -8.07
N VAL A 10 -32.04 -13.87 -8.71
CA VAL A 10 -31.97 -13.99 -10.17
C VAL A 10 -33.36 -13.97 -10.78
N ALA A 11 -34.33 -14.65 -10.16
CA ALA A 11 -35.74 -14.64 -10.62
C ALA A 11 -36.36 -13.24 -10.50
N GLU A 12 -36.08 -12.50 -9.44
CA GLU A 12 -36.53 -11.12 -9.25
C GLU A 12 -35.98 -10.20 -10.33
N LEU A 13 -34.67 -10.32 -10.64
CA LEU A 13 -34.02 -9.54 -11.69
C LEU A 13 -34.51 -9.90 -13.11
N GLY A 14 -35.05 -11.08 -13.31
CA GLY A 14 -35.49 -11.56 -14.64
C GLY A 14 -34.34 -11.71 -15.63
N VAL A 15 -33.13 -12.00 -15.16
CA VAL A 15 -31.95 -12.22 -15.98
C VAL A 15 -31.57 -13.70 -16.04
N SER A 16 -30.72 -14.06 -17.01
CA SER A 16 -30.07 -15.37 -17.00
C SER A 16 -28.77 -15.29 -16.22
N ALA A 17 -28.54 -16.27 -15.37
CA ALA A 17 -27.32 -16.36 -14.58
C ALA A 17 -26.74 -17.78 -14.63
N GLU A 18 -25.44 -17.89 -14.47
CA GLU A 18 -24.74 -19.12 -14.15
C GLU A 18 -24.21 -19.03 -12.72
N ILE A 19 -24.23 -20.13 -12.01
CA ILE A 19 -23.68 -20.22 -10.65
C ILE A 19 -22.45 -21.10 -10.70
N ILE A 20 -21.29 -20.53 -10.30
CA ILE A 20 -20.03 -21.24 -10.20
C ILE A 20 -19.64 -21.32 -8.72
N VAL A 21 -19.50 -22.53 -8.20
CA VAL A 21 -19.07 -22.78 -6.83
C VAL A 21 -17.64 -23.30 -6.86
N SER A 22 -16.71 -22.49 -6.33
CA SER A 22 -15.30 -22.86 -6.17
C SER A 22 -15.13 -23.50 -4.79
N ASP A 23 -14.95 -24.81 -4.75
CA ASP A 23 -14.94 -25.58 -3.50
C ASP A 23 -13.88 -26.68 -3.53
N SER A 24 -13.11 -26.75 -2.45
CA SER A 24 -12.11 -27.83 -2.19
C SER A 24 -12.44 -28.60 -0.92
N SER A 25 -13.65 -28.50 -0.39
CA SER A 25 -14.10 -29.24 0.79
C SER A 25 -14.25 -30.74 0.49
N THR A 26 -14.23 -31.53 1.56
CA THR A 26 -14.43 -32.99 1.48
C THR A 26 -15.80 -33.40 2.03
N ASP A 27 -16.67 -32.45 2.29
CA ASP A 27 -18.02 -32.69 2.78
C ASP A 27 -19.03 -32.78 1.61
N ARG A 28 -20.32 -32.63 1.92
CA ARG A 28 -21.38 -32.71 0.91
C ARG A 28 -21.64 -31.39 0.14
N THR A 29 -20.86 -30.33 0.40
CA THR A 29 -21.06 -29.03 -0.25
C THR A 29 -21.01 -29.12 -1.78
N PRO A 30 -20.01 -29.78 -2.40
CA PRO A 30 -19.95 -29.92 -3.86
C PRO A 30 -21.14 -30.69 -4.45
N GLU A 31 -21.63 -31.69 -3.73
CA GLU A 31 -22.79 -32.51 -4.18
C GLU A 31 -24.06 -31.67 -4.15
N ILE A 32 -24.32 -30.96 -3.05
CA ILE A 32 -25.47 -30.07 -2.89
C ILE A 32 -25.45 -28.98 -3.94
N ALA A 33 -24.30 -28.39 -4.23
CA ALA A 33 -24.18 -27.34 -5.25
C ALA A 33 -24.56 -27.90 -6.64
N ARG A 34 -24.09 -29.09 -7.01
CA ARG A 34 -24.46 -29.72 -8.30
C ARG A 34 -25.92 -30.10 -8.37
N GLU A 35 -26.54 -30.54 -7.28
CA GLU A 35 -27.97 -30.85 -7.19
C GLU A 35 -28.85 -29.60 -7.45
N HIS A 36 -28.34 -28.40 -7.09
CA HIS A 36 -28.95 -27.09 -7.40
C HIS A 36 -28.60 -26.56 -8.80
N GLY A 37 -27.88 -27.34 -9.63
CA GLY A 37 -27.54 -26.93 -11.00
C GLY A 37 -26.31 -26.02 -11.12
N ALA A 38 -25.59 -25.80 -10.03
CA ALA A 38 -24.35 -25.01 -10.05
C ALA A 38 -23.20 -25.78 -10.70
N THR A 39 -22.33 -25.07 -11.40
CA THR A 39 -21.04 -25.59 -11.87
C THR A 39 -20.04 -25.59 -10.72
N VAL A 40 -19.64 -26.77 -10.27
CA VAL A 40 -18.63 -26.87 -9.20
C VAL A 40 -17.25 -27.03 -9.81
N VAL A 41 -16.34 -26.15 -9.42
CA VAL A 41 -14.92 -26.16 -9.81
C VAL A 41 -14.05 -26.41 -8.58
N GLU A 42 -13.00 -27.21 -8.74
CA GLU A 42 -12.06 -27.54 -7.66
C GLU A 42 -10.71 -26.89 -7.97
N PRO A 43 -10.32 -25.84 -7.22
CA PRO A 43 -9.02 -25.21 -7.37
C PRO A 43 -7.88 -26.19 -7.06
N ASP A 44 -6.83 -26.17 -7.87
CA ASP A 44 -5.65 -27.06 -7.69
C ASP A 44 -4.67 -26.57 -6.62
N LYS A 45 -4.93 -25.38 -6.03
CA LYS A 45 -4.16 -24.80 -4.92
C LYS A 45 -5.09 -24.24 -3.85
N PRO A 46 -4.66 -24.25 -2.60
CA PRO A 46 -5.38 -23.55 -1.53
C PRO A 46 -5.18 -22.05 -1.66
N GLY A 47 -6.19 -21.28 -1.29
CA GLY A 47 -6.14 -19.82 -1.20
C GLY A 47 -7.50 -19.18 -1.51
N TYR A 48 -7.88 -18.20 -0.69
CA TYR A 48 -9.15 -17.48 -0.86
C TYR A 48 -9.22 -16.76 -2.22
N GLY A 49 -8.23 -15.93 -2.50
CA GLY A 49 -8.15 -15.21 -3.77
C GLY A 49 -7.96 -16.15 -4.96
N TYR A 50 -7.16 -17.20 -4.78
CA TYR A 50 -6.98 -18.19 -5.83
C TYR A 50 -8.27 -18.90 -6.21
N ALA A 51 -9.10 -19.26 -5.23
CA ALA A 51 -10.39 -19.90 -5.48
C ALA A 51 -11.33 -19.01 -6.31
N TYR A 52 -11.37 -17.70 -6.04
CA TYR A 52 -12.13 -16.74 -6.85
C TYR A 52 -11.55 -16.59 -8.26
N ARG A 53 -10.24 -16.39 -8.40
CA ARG A 53 -9.58 -16.26 -9.71
C ARG A 53 -9.83 -17.49 -10.58
N TYR A 54 -9.72 -18.68 -9.99
CA TYR A 54 -9.97 -19.94 -10.66
C TYR A 54 -11.43 -20.06 -11.16
N ALA A 55 -12.40 -19.54 -10.41
CA ALA A 55 -13.79 -19.47 -10.82
C ALA A 55 -14.02 -18.39 -11.90
N PHE A 56 -13.40 -17.22 -11.78
CA PHE A 56 -13.57 -16.10 -12.72
C PHE A 56 -13.12 -16.45 -14.14
N GLU A 57 -12.04 -17.23 -14.30
CA GLU A 57 -11.60 -17.73 -15.62
C GLU A 57 -12.66 -18.55 -16.35
N ARG A 58 -13.69 -19.05 -15.62
CA ARG A 58 -14.76 -19.89 -16.14
C ARG A 58 -16.09 -19.14 -16.26
N ALA A 59 -16.14 -17.93 -15.74
CA ALA A 59 -17.33 -17.09 -15.81
C ALA A 59 -17.49 -16.51 -17.21
N SER A 60 -18.71 -16.58 -17.75
CA SER A 60 -19.06 -16.09 -19.09
C SER A 60 -20.00 -14.89 -19.07
N GLY A 61 -20.62 -14.59 -17.93
CA GLY A 61 -21.56 -13.48 -17.75
C GLY A 61 -20.92 -12.11 -17.98
N GLU A 62 -21.72 -11.12 -18.36
CA GLU A 62 -21.28 -9.72 -18.51
C GLU A 62 -20.91 -9.09 -17.18
N TYR A 63 -21.58 -9.51 -16.12
CA TYR A 63 -21.32 -9.09 -14.74
C TYR A 63 -20.96 -10.32 -13.92
N VAL A 64 -20.01 -10.16 -13.00
CA VAL A 64 -19.59 -11.20 -12.09
C VAL A 64 -19.93 -10.76 -10.67
N VAL A 65 -20.71 -11.60 -9.98
CA VAL A 65 -21.01 -11.44 -8.57
C VAL A 65 -20.15 -12.42 -7.79
N MET A 66 -19.57 -11.96 -6.69
CA MET A 66 -18.83 -12.82 -5.76
C MET A 66 -19.39 -12.68 -4.35
N GLY A 67 -19.32 -13.77 -3.59
CA GLY A 67 -19.75 -13.80 -2.19
C GLY A 67 -19.42 -15.12 -1.53
N ASP A 68 -19.27 -15.10 -0.21
CA ASP A 68 -18.94 -16.28 0.59
C ASP A 68 -20.22 -17.11 0.88
N ALA A 69 -20.14 -18.42 0.76
CA ALA A 69 -21.27 -19.32 0.91
C ALA A 69 -21.52 -19.80 2.36
N ASP A 70 -21.19 -18.95 3.35
CA ASP A 70 -21.27 -19.23 4.79
C ASP A 70 -22.46 -18.55 5.49
N THR A 71 -23.39 -18.03 4.70
CA THR A 71 -24.60 -17.31 5.14
C THR A 71 -24.36 -15.96 5.82
N THR A 72 -23.14 -15.45 5.80
CA THR A 72 -22.86 -14.11 6.34
C THR A 72 -23.41 -13.00 5.46
N TYR A 73 -23.45 -13.24 4.12
CA TYR A 73 -24.07 -12.35 3.14
C TYR A 73 -25.44 -12.87 2.73
N ASP A 74 -26.40 -11.96 2.63
CA ASP A 74 -27.72 -12.26 2.12
C ASP A 74 -27.77 -12.02 0.61
N PHE A 75 -27.76 -13.09 -0.16
CA PHE A 75 -27.80 -13.00 -1.63
C PHE A 75 -29.13 -12.47 -2.16
N GLU A 76 -30.21 -12.39 -1.36
CA GLU A 76 -31.43 -11.70 -1.76
C GLU A 76 -31.23 -10.18 -1.91
N GLU A 77 -30.11 -9.62 -1.41
CA GLU A 77 -29.72 -8.22 -1.63
C GLU A 77 -29.00 -7.98 -2.98
N LEU A 78 -28.69 -9.02 -3.75
CA LEU A 78 -28.07 -8.91 -5.08
C LEU A 78 -28.81 -7.96 -6.04
N PRO A 79 -30.16 -7.96 -6.11
CA PRO A 79 -30.89 -7.00 -6.97
C PRO A 79 -30.51 -5.55 -6.69
N ALA A 80 -30.36 -5.17 -5.41
CA ALA A 80 -29.98 -3.81 -5.04
C ALA A 80 -28.58 -3.42 -5.55
N LEU A 81 -27.59 -4.33 -5.46
CA LEU A 81 -26.25 -4.11 -5.98
C LEU A 81 -26.26 -3.98 -7.52
N PHE A 82 -27.01 -4.86 -8.21
CA PHE A 82 -27.08 -4.87 -9.66
C PHE A 82 -27.79 -3.64 -10.23
N GLU A 83 -28.92 -3.25 -9.62
CA GLU A 83 -29.65 -2.06 -10.01
C GLU A 83 -28.82 -0.79 -9.76
N HIS A 84 -28.12 -0.72 -8.64
CA HIS A 84 -27.22 0.41 -8.33
C HIS A 84 -26.09 0.51 -9.35
N LEU A 85 -25.43 -0.60 -9.68
CA LEU A 85 -24.37 -0.65 -10.69
C LEU A 85 -24.88 -0.12 -12.05
N ARG A 86 -26.07 -0.51 -12.45
CA ARG A 86 -26.66 -0.05 -13.72
C ARG A 86 -27.10 1.41 -13.68
N ALA A 87 -27.64 1.86 -12.54
CA ALA A 87 -28.14 3.22 -12.38
C ALA A 87 -27.01 4.27 -12.35
N THR A 88 -25.89 3.91 -11.73
CA THR A 88 -24.70 4.79 -11.60
C THR A 88 -23.69 4.59 -12.72
N ASP A 89 -23.86 3.55 -13.55
CA ASP A 89 -22.87 3.11 -14.55
C ASP A 89 -21.50 2.76 -13.91
N ALA A 90 -21.54 2.29 -12.66
CA ALA A 90 -20.33 1.93 -11.93
C ALA A 90 -19.65 0.68 -12.53
N ASP A 91 -18.35 0.58 -12.31
CA ASP A 91 -17.53 -0.54 -12.74
C ASP A 91 -17.52 -1.68 -11.73
N LEU A 92 -17.57 -1.31 -10.44
CA LEU A 92 -17.57 -2.20 -9.29
C LEU A 92 -18.52 -1.66 -8.22
N VAL A 93 -19.38 -2.51 -7.67
CA VAL A 93 -20.21 -2.17 -6.51
C VAL A 93 -19.93 -3.14 -5.37
N LEU A 94 -19.71 -2.59 -4.18
CA LEU A 94 -19.50 -3.34 -2.94
C LEU A 94 -20.76 -3.35 -2.10
N GLY A 95 -21.11 -4.50 -1.53
CA GLY A 95 -22.04 -4.55 -0.42
C GLY A 95 -21.35 -4.11 0.87
N SER A 96 -21.56 -2.89 1.32
CA SER A 96 -20.90 -2.37 2.53
C SER A 96 -21.61 -2.81 3.80
N ARG A 97 -20.90 -3.55 4.66
CA ARG A 97 -21.37 -3.96 5.99
C ARG A 97 -21.41 -2.79 6.96
N PHE A 98 -20.45 -1.84 6.78
CA PHE A 98 -20.33 -0.68 7.66
C PHE A 98 -21.31 0.45 7.33
N ALA A 99 -21.77 0.52 6.08
CA ALA A 99 -22.87 1.41 5.69
C ALA A 99 -24.25 0.80 6.00
N GLY A 100 -24.31 -0.52 6.18
CA GLY A 100 -25.52 -1.28 6.47
C GLY A 100 -25.66 -1.71 7.93
N GLU A 101 -26.09 -2.96 8.14
CA GLU A 101 -26.34 -3.53 9.46
C GLU A 101 -25.49 -4.76 9.72
N ILE A 102 -24.71 -4.74 10.80
CA ILE A 102 -23.94 -5.89 11.28
C ILE A 102 -24.68 -6.48 12.48
N GLU A 103 -25.16 -7.72 12.35
CA GLU A 103 -25.83 -8.40 13.45
C GLU A 103 -24.93 -8.57 14.67
N PRO A 104 -25.49 -8.53 15.90
CA PRO A 104 -24.72 -8.74 17.10
C PRO A 104 -23.97 -10.08 17.08
N GLY A 105 -22.64 -10.04 17.20
CA GLY A 105 -21.79 -11.24 17.18
C GLY A 105 -21.43 -11.79 15.80
N ALA A 106 -21.92 -11.18 14.71
CA ALA A 106 -21.56 -11.61 13.33
C ALA A 106 -20.09 -11.28 12.99
N MET A 107 -19.54 -10.24 13.57
CA MET A 107 -18.16 -9.84 13.36
C MET A 107 -17.42 -9.70 14.70
N PRO A 108 -16.17 -10.23 14.83
CA PRO A 108 -15.35 -10.01 16.02
C PRO A 108 -15.15 -8.52 16.30
N TRP A 109 -15.23 -8.12 17.56
CA TRP A 109 -15.14 -6.71 17.97
C TRP A 109 -13.89 -5.99 17.40
N LEU A 110 -12.74 -6.67 17.42
CA LEU A 110 -11.48 -6.13 16.91
C LEU A 110 -11.57 -5.84 15.41
N HIS A 111 -12.20 -6.73 14.62
CA HIS A 111 -12.41 -6.53 13.18
C HIS A 111 -13.39 -5.39 12.91
N GLN A 112 -14.50 -5.34 13.67
CA GLN A 112 -15.54 -4.35 13.45
C GLN A 112 -15.09 -2.93 13.79
N HIS A 113 -14.33 -2.73 14.90
CA HIS A 113 -14.05 -1.40 15.40
C HIS A 113 -12.63 -0.90 15.12
N ILE A 114 -11.69 -1.78 14.81
CA ILE A 114 -10.27 -1.41 14.60
C ILE A 114 -9.73 -1.93 13.27
N GLY A 115 -9.75 -3.23 13.04
CA GLY A 115 -9.06 -3.86 11.91
C GLY A 115 -9.55 -3.37 10.56
N ASN A 116 -10.81 -3.67 10.22
CA ASN A 116 -11.38 -3.27 8.93
C ASN A 116 -11.43 -1.75 8.74
N PRO A 117 -11.86 -0.93 9.74
CA PRO A 117 -11.79 0.53 9.60
C PRO A 117 -10.38 1.07 9.37
N ALA A 118 -9.37 0.55 10.06
CA ALA A 118 -8.00 1.00 9.88
C ALA A 118 -7.44 0.62 8.50
N LEU A 119 -7.70 -0.60 8.03
CA LEU A 119 -7.29 -1.06 6.71
C LEU A 119 -8.03 -0.32 5.59
N THR A 120 -9.32 -0.06 5.75
CA THR A 120 -10.12 0.76 4.81
C THR A 120 -9.61 2.20 4.77
N ALA A 121 -9.33 2.80 5.94
CA ALA A 121 -8.74 4.14 6.01
C ALA A 121 -7.37 4.21 5.32
N PHE A 122 -6.56 3.15 5.40
CA PHE A 122 -5.31 3.05 4.65
C PHE A 122 -5.56 3.08 3.14
N LEU A 123 -6.50 2.26 2.64
CA LEU A 123 -6.85 2.23 1.21
C LEU A 123 -7.37 3.58 0.73
N ASN A 124 -8.28 4.20 1.47
CA ASN A 124 -8.80 5.52 1.14
C ASN A 124 -7.68 6.58 1.12
N ARG A 125 -6.76 6.53 2.11
CA ARG A 125 -5.68 7.52 2.21
C ARG A 125 -4.61 7.38 1.12
N PHE A 126 -4.31 6.16 0.69
CA PHE A 126 -3.17 5.89 -0.20
C PHE A 126 -3.57 5.54 -1.63
N TYR A 127 -4.78 5.04 -1.84
CA TYR A 127 -5.29 4.64 -3.16
C TYR A 127 -6.50 5.44 -3.62
N ASP A 128 -6.96 6.39 -2.81
CA ASP A 128 -8.10 7.27 -3.15
C ASP A 128 -9.38 6.47 -3.46
N ALA A 129 -9.62 5.39 -2.70
CA ALA A 129 -10.69 4.44 -3.00
C ALA A 129 -12.09 4.95 -2.61
N ASP A 130 -12.15 5.83 -1.61
CA ASP A 130 -13.39 6.46 -1.08
C ASP A 130 -14.51 5.47 -0.74
N VAL A 131 -14.15 4.37 -0.08
CA VAL A 131 -15.07 3.31 0.33
C VAL A 131 -15.20 3.23 1.86
N THR A 132 -16.30 2.66 2.35
CA THR A 132 -16.53 2.44 3.79
C THR A 132 -16.17 1.01 4.21
N ASP A 133 -16.17 0.04 3.28
CA ASP A 133 -15.88 -1.38 3.55
C ASP A 133 -15.06 -2.05 2.44
N ALA A 134 -13.76 -1.75 2.40
CA ALA A 134 -12.85 -2.33 1.41
C ALA A 134 -12.68 -3.85 1.49
N HIS A 135 -13.12 -4.49 2.57
CA HIS A 135 -12.91 -5.91 2.84
C HIS A 135 -14.21 -6.74 2.80
N SER A 136 -15.31 -6.15 2.35
CA SER A 136 -16.52 -6.92 2.07
C SER A 136 -16.28 -7.95 0.97
N GLY A 137 -16.73 -9.19 1.16
CA GLY A 137 -16.67 -10.26 0.16
C GLY A 137 -17.81 -10.22 -0.85
N PHE A 138 -18.90 -9.48 -0.57
CA PHE A 138 -20.06 -9.40 -1.45
C PHE A 138 -19.91 -8.23 -2.43
N ARG A 139 -19.68 -8.54 -3.70
CA ARG A 139 -19.35 -7.55 -4.75
C ARG A 139 -19.97 -7.95 -6.08
N ILE A 140 -20.24 -6.94 -6.90
CA ILE A 140 -20.56 -7.11 -8.32
C ILE A 140 -19.61 -6.26 -9.15
N VAL A 141 -19.08 -6.81 -10.21
CA VAL A 141 -18.08 -6.16 -11.09
C VAL A 141 -18.40 -6.48 -12.56
N ARG A 142 -18.13 -5.54 -13.45
CA ARG A 142 -18.16 -5.81 -14.89
C ARG A 142 -17.06 -6.81 -15.25
N ARG A 143 -17.37 -7.87 -15.99
CA ARG A 143 -16.36 -8.88 -16.37
C ARG A 143 -15.17 -8.27 -17.11
N SER A 144 -15.38 -7.32 -18.00
CA SER A 144 -14.32 -6.62 -18.72
C SER A 144 -13.35 -5.88 -17.78
N VAL A 145 -13.86 -5.29 -16.70
CA VAL A 145 -13.06 -4.64 -15.66
C VAL A 145 -12.30 -5.69 -14.87
N LEU A 146 -12.97 -6.77 -14.46
CA LEU A 146 -12.33 -7.86 -13.72
C LEU A 146 -11.16 -8.50 -14.49
N GLU A 147 -11.30 -8.68 -15.80
CA GLU A 147 -10.24 -9.15 -16.69
C GLU A 147 -9.07 -8.16 -16.79
N ASP A 148 -9.37 -6.85 -16.86
CA ASP A 148 -8.33 -5.80 -16.91
C ASP A 148 -7.60 -5.64 -15.56
N LEU A 149 -8.25 -5.94 -14.46
CA LEU A 149 -7.62 -5.81 -13.12
C LEU A 149 -6.40 -6.71 -12.95
N ASP A 150 -6.30 -7.83 -13.66
CA ASP A 150 -5.18 -8.79 -13.64
C ASP A 150 -4.77 -9.15 -12.20
N LEU A 151 -5.73 -9.62 -11.40
CA LEU A 151 -5.55 -9.92 -9.98
C LEU A 151 -4.61 -11.12 -9.78
N GLN A 152 -3.67 -11.01 -8.87
CA GLN A 152 -2.62 -12.01 -8.63
C GLN A 152 -2.63 -12.61 -7.22
N ALA A 153 -3.26 -11.95 -6.24
CA ALA A 153 -3.26 -12.39 -4.85
C ALA A 153 -3.99 -13.73 -4.67
N ASP A 154 -3.32 -14.68 -4.02
CA ASP A 154 -3.88 -15.99 -3.73
C ASP A 154 -4.60 -16.05 -2.38
N GLY A 155 -4.27 -15.16 -1.45
CA GLY A 155 -4.78 -15.14 -0.07
C GLY A 155 -5.92 -14.15 0.16
N MET A 156 -6.14 -13.81 1.43
CA MET A 156 -7.17 -12.86 1.85
C MET A 156 -6.92 -11.42 1.35
N GLU A 157 -5.68 -11.08 1.03
CA GLU A 157 -5.28 -9.81 0.44
C GLU A 157 -5.91 -9.53 -0.92
N PHE A 158 -6.48 -10.54 -1.57
CA PHE A 158 -7.26 -10.43 -2.80
C PHE A 158 -8.37 -9.35 -2.70
N ALA A 159 -9.05 -9.28 -1.54
CA ALA A 159 -10.09 -8.27 -1.34
C ALA A 159 -9.53 -6.84 -1.41
N SER A 160 -8.36 -6.61 -0.83
CA SER A 160 -7.65 -5.32 -0.90
C SER A 160 -7.09 -5.06 -2.29
N GLU A 161 -6.53 -6.09 -2.94
CA GLU A 161 -5.96 -6.00 -4.28
C GLU A 161 -6.97 -5.49 -5.30
N MET A 162 -8.19 -6.03 -5.30
CA MET A 162 -9.24 -5.62 -6.23
C MET A 162 -9.55 -4.13 -6.10
N ILE A 163 -9.70 -3.61 -4.88
CA ILE A 163 -9.96 -2.18 -4.64
C ILE A 163 -8.76 -1.31 -5.06
N MET A 164 -7.55 -1.73 -4.68
CA MET A 164 -6.32 -1.02 -5.05
C MET A 164 -6.14 -0.95 -6.57
N ALA A 165 -6.37 -2.07 -7.26
CA ALA A 165 -6.24 -2.16 -8.70
C ALA A 165 -7.32 -1.35 -9.43
N ALA A 166 -8.57 -1.40 -8.97
CA ALA A 166 -9.67 -0.63 -9.53
C ALA A 166 -9.45 0.87 -9.38
N SER A 167 -9.15 1.34 -8.15
CA SER A 167 -8.85 2.76 -7.89
C SER A 167 -7.66 3.26 -8.70
N ALA A 168 -6.58 2.49 -8.77
CA ALA A 168 -5.37 2.88 -9.50
C ALA A 168 -5.59 3.01 -11.01
N ARG A 169 -6.56 2.27 -11.57
CA ARG A 169 -6.94 2.35 -12.98
C ARG A 169 -8.03 3.39 -13.25
N GLY A 170 -8.56 4.02 -12.20
CA GLY A 170 -9.59 5.04 -12.29
C GLY A 170 -10.99 4.47 -12.57
N TYR A 171 -11.22 3.20 -12.25
CA TYR A 171 -12.55 2.59 -12.28
C TYR A 171 -13.42 3.15 -11.17
N SER A 172 -14.72 3.32 -11.46
CA SER A 172 -15.70 3.80 -10.50
C SER A 172 -16.09 2.68 -9.53
N ILE A 173 -15.95 2.98 -8.23
CA ILE A 173 -16.31 2.08 -7.15
C ILE A 173 -17.45 2.72 -6.37
N GLU A 174 -18.55 1.98 -6.22
CA GLU A 174 -19.73 2.41 -5.49
C GLU A 174 -20.06 1.42 -4.38
N GLU A 175 -20.86 1.83 -3.41
CA GLU A 175 -21.26 0.99 -2.29
C GLU A 175 -22.77 0.99 -2.09
N VAL A 176 -23.29 -0.19 -1.73
CA VAL A 176 -24.69 -0.38 -1.31
C VAL A 176 -24.68 -0.93 0.11
N PRO A 177 -25.44 -0.35 1.06
CA PRO A 177 -25.59 -0.91 2.39
C PRO A 177 -26.16 -2.32 2.34
N ILE A 178 -25.56 -3.25 3.10
CA ILE A 178 -26.05 -4.64 3.19
C ILE A 178 -26.17 -5.08 4.65
N ARG A 179 -26.94 -6.17 4.87
CA ARG A 179 -26.95 -6.88 6.15
C ARG A 179 -25.82 -7.91 6.19
N TYR A 180 -25.16 -7.99 7.34
CA TYR A 180 -24.13 -8.98 7.62
C TYR A 180 -24.55 -9.82 8.82
N SER A 181 -24.84 -11.11 8.54
CA SER A 181 -25.42 -12.04 9.50
C SER A 181 -24.38 -12.94 10.15
N GLN A 182 -24.79 -13.67 11.18
CA GLN A 182 -23.89 -14.63 11.85
C GLN A 182 -23.58 -15.81 10.92
N ARG A 183 -22.29 -16.15 10.86
CA ARG A 183 -21.76 -17.28 10.10
C ARG A 183 -22.34 -18.61 10.60
N ARG A 184 -22.70 -19.46 9.65
CA ARG A 184 -22.91 -20.88 9.91
C ARG A 184 -21.63 -21.64 9.58
N GLY A 185 -21.01 -22.27 10.58
CA GLY A 185 -19.75 -23.01 10.47
C GLY A 185 -18.64 -22.47 11.38
N GLU A 186 -17.54 -23.20 11.41
CA GLU A 186 -16.37 -22.82 12.22
C GLU A 186 -15.58 -21.73 11.52
N PRO A 187 -15.11 -20.69 12.25
CA PRO A 187 -14.27 -19.65 11.69
C PRO A 187 -12.89 -20.24 11.34
N THR A 188 -12.45 -20.04 10.11
CA THR A 188 -11.13 -20.49 9.63
C THR A 188 -10.09 -19.37 9.66
N LEU A 189 -10.48 -18.13 10.01
CA LEU A 189 -9.62 -16.96 9.98
C LEU A 189 -8.83 -16.76 11.27
N ASP A 190 -7.51 -16.52 11.13
CA ASP A 190 -6.64 -16.04 12.21
C ASP A 190 -6.51 -14.52 12.10
N SER A 191 -7.24 -13.80 12.96
CA SER A 191 -7.37 -12.35 12.91
C SER A 191 -6.05 -11.56 12.86
N LEU A 192 -5.03 -12.03 13.60
CA LEU A 192 -3.74 -11.33 13.65
C LEU A 192 -2.89 -11.63 12.42
N ARG A 193 -2.88 -12.88 11.99
CA ARG A 193 -2.14 -13.32 10.81
C ARG A 193 -2.70 -12.69 9.54
N ASP A 194 -4.01 -12.74 9.39
CA ASP A 194 -4.69 -12.23 8.19
C ASP A 194 -4.61 -10.69 8.14
N GLY A 195 -4.81 -10.00 9.28
CA GLY A 195 -4.61 -8.55 9.38
C GLY A 195 -3.18 -8.13 9.04
N TRP A 196 -2.17 -8.90 9.48
CA TRP A 196 -0.77 -8.66 9.11
C TRP A 196 -0.51 -8.90 7.62
N GLN A 197 -1.12 -9.92 7.00
CA GLN A 197 -1.02 -10.18 5.57
C GLN A 197 -1.58 -9.02 4.74
N HIS A 198 -2.76 -8.51 5.08
CA HIS A 198 -3.35 -7.33 4.45
C HIS A 198 -2.46 -6.09 4.58
N LEU A 199 -2.04 -5.76 5.80
CA LEU A 199 -1.18 -4.61 6.05
C LEU A 199 0.14 -4.71 5.29
N ARG A 200 0.80 -5.89 5.36
CA ARG A 200 2.04 -6.15 4.63
C ARG A 200 1.85 -5.98 3.13
N PHE A 201 0.79 -6.57 2.58
CA PHE A 201 0.48 -6.47 1.16
C PHE A 201 0.32 -5.01 0.73
N MET A 202 -0.49 -4.24 1.44
CA MET A 202 -0.71 -2.83 1.14
C MET A 202 0.58 -1.99 1.25
N LEU A 203 1.39 -2.20 2.29
CA LEU A 203 2.65 -1.47 2.48
C LEU A 203 3.69 -1.80 1.40
N VAL A 204 3.80 -3.08 1.00
CA VAL A 204 4.73 -3.50 -0.06
C VAL A 204 4.33 -2.87 -1.40
N ASN A 205 3.03 -2.72 -1.65
CA ASN A 205 2.51 -2.07 -2.85
C ASN A 205 2.46 -0.53 -2.76
N ALA A 206 2.85 0.05 -1.62
CA ALA A 206 2.95 1.50 -1.42
C ALA A 206 4.37 1.91 -0.94
N PRO A 207 5.44 1.60 -1.70
CA PRO A 207 6.83 1.78 -1.24
C PRO A 207 7.17 3.24 -0.95
N GLY A 208 6.57 4.20 -1.64
CA GLY A 208 6.76 5.61 -1.37
C GLY A 208 6.32 5.99 0.05
N TYR A 209 5.17 5.52 0.48
CA TYR A 209 4.67 5.78 1.84
C TYR A 209 5.45 5.00 2.90
N LEU A 210 5.92 3.79 2.58
CA LEU A 210 6.70 2.97 3.51
C LEU A 210 8.13 3.50 3.71
N PHE A 211 8.75 4.06 2.67
CA PHE A 211 10.16 4.44 2.69
C PHE A 211 10.39 5.92 2.41
N SER A 212 9.80 6.50 1.35
CA SER A 212 10.13 7.86 0.91
C SER A 212 9.74 8.91 1.94
N ILE A 213 8.53 8.84 2.50
CA ILE A 213 8.07 9.80 3.52
C ILE A 213 8.83 9.65 4.83
N PRO A 214 8.95 8.46 5.47
CA PRO A 214 9.75 8.31 6.68
C PRO A 214 11.21 8.72 6.47
N GLY A 215 11.79 8.38 5.33
CA GLY A 215 13.14 8.81 4.95
C GLY A 215 13.27 10.32 4.87
N ALA A 216 12.35 11.01 4.22
CA ALA A 216 12.32 12.47 4.14
C ALA A 216 12.20 13.13 5.54
N VAL A 217 11.34 12.59 6.39
CA VAL A 217 11.19 13.07 7.78
C VAL A 217 12.50 12.92 8.55
N LEU A 218 13.19 11.78 8.41
CA LEU A 218 14.50 11.57 9.04
C LEU A 218 15.57 12.53 8.51
N VAL A 219 15.59 12.82 7.20
CA VAL A 219 16.51 13.81 6.60
C VAL A 219 16.25 15.20 7.19
N ILE A 220 15.00 15.63 7.22
CA ILE A 220 14.62 16.95 7.75
C ILE A 220 14.99 17.05 9.22
N ALA A 221 14.64 16.05 10.02
CA ALA A 221 14.99 16.00 11.44
C ALA A 221 16.51 15.99 11.66
N GLY A 222 17.24 15.21 10.86
CA GLY A 222 18.70 15.14 10.91
C GLY A 222 19.35 16.48 10.59
N ILE A 223 18.93 17.16 9.52
CA ILE A 223 19.43 18.50 9.16
C ILE A 223 19.09 19.51 10.26
N ALA A 224 17.88 19.48 10.82
CA ALA A 224 17.49 20.37 11.92
C ALA A 224 18.41 20.17 13.15
N VAL A 225 18.61 18.91 13.56
CA VAL A 225 19.50 18.57 14.69
C VAL A 225 20.94 18.96 14.41
N MET A 226 21.45 18.73 13.19
CA MET A 226 22.79 19.19 12.79
C MET A 226 22.91 20.72 12.84
N SER A 227 21.88 21.44 12.40
CA SER A 227 21.87 22.90 12.40
C SER A 227 21.95 23.46 13.83
N LEU A 228 21.21 22.88 14.78
CA LEU A 228 21.30 23.26 16.20
C LEU A 228 22.71 23.10 16.75
N ALA A 229 23.39 22.00 16.42
CA ALA A 229 24.75 21.74 16.85
C ALA A 229 25.78 22.62 16.11
N PHE A 230 25.58 22.88 14.81
CA PHE A 230 26.49 23.69 14.00
C PHE A 230 26.54 25.16 14.45
N PHE A 231 25.37 25.72 14.81
CA PHE A 231 25.22 27.09 15.26
C PHE A 231 25.36 27.24 16.77
N ASN A 232 25.74 26.16 17.49
CA ASN A 232 25.87 26.12 18.93
C ASN A 232 24.66 26.73 19.67
N VAL A 233 23.44 26.34 19.24
CA VAL A 233 22.20 26.82 19.83
C VAL A 233 22.11 26.35 21.27
N GLU A 234 21.74 27.25 22.18
CA GLU A 234 21.40 26.95 23.56
C GLU A 234 19.89 27.03 23.77
N LEU A 235 19.31 25.98 24.30
CA LEU A 235 17.88 25.97 24.71
C LEU A 235 17.80 25.89 26.23
N VAL A 236 16.98 26.74 26.84
CA VAL A 236 16.73 26.68 28.27
C VAL A 236 15.43 25.92 28.52
N VAL A 237 15.51 24.73 29.10
CA VAL A 237 14.36 23.89 29.45
C VAL A 237 14.30 23.67 30.95
N GLY A 238 13.23 24.09 31.61
CA GLY A 238 13.07 23.99 33.06
C GLY A 238 14.15 24.78 33.83
N GLY A 239 14.68 25.87 33.25
CA GLY A 239 15.74 26.69 33.89
C GLY A 239 17.15 26.11 33.74
N GLN A 240 17.33 25.02 33.03
CA GLN A 240 18.64 24.42 32.75
C GLN A 240 19.04 24.63 31.30
N PRO A 241 20.29 25.04 31.01
CA PRO A 241 20.77 25.18 29.64
C PRO A 241 21.06 23.79 29.05
N ILE A 242 20.53 23.53 27.87
CA ILE A 242 20.79 22.36 27.04
C ILE A 242 21.68 22.80 25.88
N TRP A 243 22.87 22.24 25.78
CA TRP A 243 23.83 22.51 24.71
C TRP A 243 23.82 21.43 23.64
N PHE A 244 23.77 21.83 22.39
CA PHE A 244 23.88 20.96 21.24
C PHE A 244 25.33 20.92 20.76
N GLY A 245 26.03 19.84 21.11
CA GLY A 245 27.46 19.69 20.81
C GLY A 245 27.73 18.56 19.79
N VAL A 246 28.95 18.04 19.82
CA VAL A 246 29.44 16.99 18.91
C VAL A 246 28.56 15.76 18.90
N ARG A 247 28.06 15.30 20.05
CA ARG A 247 27.19 14.13 20.13
C ARG A 247 25.88 14.34 19.36
N THR A 248 25.30 15.51 19.50
CA THR A 248 24.10 15.91 18.77
C THR A 248 24.38 15.99 17.27
N MET A 249 25.53 16.51 16.88
CA MET A 249 25.95 16.57 15.49
C MET A 249 26.07 15.18 14.87
N VAL A 250 26.64 14.21 15.57
CA VAL A 250 26.71 12.81 15.13
C VAL A 250 25.32 12.21 14.93
N VAL A 251 24.42 12.42 15.90
CA VAL A 251 23.02 11.92 15.77
C VAL A 251 22.34 12.53 14.56
N GLY A 252 22.43 13.84 14.36
CA GLY A 252 21.86 14.52 13.20
C GLY A 252 22.45 14.02 11.87
N SER A 253 23.77 13.81 11.81
CA SER A 253 24.44 13.24 10.63
C SER A 253 23.94 11.83 10.29
N LEU A 254 23.84 10.96 11.29
CA LEU A 254 23.32 9.61 11.10
C LEU A 254 21.87 9.62 10.64
N LEU A 255 21.00 10.44 11.25
CA LEU A 255 19.62 10.61 10.82
C LEU A 255 19.53 11.08 9.36
N THR A 256 20.38 12.04 8.96
CA THR A 256 20.41 12.56 7.59
C THR A 256 20.84 11.48 6.60
N ILE A 257 21.92 10.75 6.87
CA ILE A 257 22.44 9.70 5.96
C ILE A 257 21.46 8.54 5.85
N VAL A 258 20.98 8.03 6.99
CA VAL A 258 20.01 6.90 7.01
C VAL A 258 18.69 7.31 6.38
N GLY A 259 18.21 8.51 6.71
CA GLY A 259 16.98 9.04 6.10
C GLY A 259 17.10 9.17 4.59
N TYR A 260 18.22 9.68 4.09
CA TYR A 260 18.51 9.78 2.66
C TYR A 260 18.52 8.40 1.99
N GLN A 261 19.14 7.40 2.61
CA GLN A 261 19.16 6.03 2.08
C GLN A 261 17.76 5.43 2.02
N ILE A 262 16.97 5.58 3.10
CA ILE A 262 15.60 5.06 3.16
C ILE A 262 14.73 5.76 2.09
N ALA A 263 14.79 7.09 1.97
CA ALA A 263 14.04 7.83 0.94
C ALA A 263 14.43 7.38 -0.47
N SER A 264 15.72 7.22 -0.75
CA SER A 264 16.21 6.75 -2.04
C SER A 264 15.70 5.35 -2.37
N LEU A 265 15.68 4.42 -1.40
CA LEU A 265 15.11 3.08 -1.59
C LEU A 265 13.62 3.15 -1.94
N GLY A 266 12.85 4.02 -1.30
CA GLY A 266 11.44 4.24 -1.62
C GLY A 266 11.24 4.71 -3.06
N ILE A 267 11.99 5.73 -3.46
CA ILE A 267 11.93 6.28 -4.83
C ILE A 267 12.31 5.21 -5.87
N PHE A 268 13.39 4.45 -5.62
CA PHE A 268 13.85 3.39 -6.51
C PHE A 268 12.83 2.25 -6.59
N ALA A 269 12.29 1.81 -5.45
CA ALA A 269 11.27 0.78 -5.40
C ALA A 269 10.00 1.20 -6.17
N THR A 270 9.59 2.46 -6.01
CA THR A 270 8.44 3.00 -6.75
C THR A 270 8.66 2.97 -8.27
N MET A 271 9.88 3.15 -8.75
CA MET A 271 10.17 3.14 -10.19
C MET A 271 10.37 1.75 -10.78
N THR A 272 10.84 0.79 -9.98
CA THR A 272 11.23 -0.55 -10.47
C THR A 272 10.21 -1.63 -10.17
N ALA A 273 9.31 -1.42 -9.20
CA ALA A 273 8.26 -2.37 -8.91
C ALA A 273 7.23 -2.38 -10.03
N ASP A 274 6.86 -3.57 -10.50
CA ASP A 274 5.66 -3.77 -11.32
C ASP A 274 4.47 -3.83 -10.36
N PRO A 275 3.59 -2.84 -10.35
CA PRO A 275 2.72 -2.64 -9.24
C PRO A 275 1.26 -2.85 -9.61
N ILE A 276 0.55 -3.34 -8.65
CA ILE A 276 -0.82 -2.87 -8.45
C ILE A 276 -0.69 -1.39 -8.09
N ARG A 277 -0.36 -0.68 -9.06
CA ARG A 277 0.03 0.71 -9.28
C ARG A 277 -0.02 1.64 -8.08
N ARG A 278 1.11 2.00 -7.79
CA ARG A 278 1.76 3.08 -7.09
C ARG A 278 0.79 4.16 -6.65
N PRO A 279 0.34 4.16 -5.39
CA PRO A 279 -0.15 5.41 -4.87
C PRO A 279 0.98 6.43 -4.99
N SER A 280 0.74 7.54 -5.68
CA SER A 280 1.72 8.63 -5.77
C SER A 280 1.95 9.20 -4.38
N ASP A 281 3.17 9.10 -3.87
CA ASP A 281 3.53 9.81 -2.65
C ASP A 281 4.17 11.16 -3.01
N PRO A 282 3.87 12.22 -2.22
CA PRO A 282 4.32 13.58 -2.53
C PRO A 282 5.84 13.72 -2.64
N THR A 283 6.61 12.93 -1.89
CA THR A 283 8.07 12.98 -1.88
C THR A 283 8.64 12.43 -3.18
N THR A 284 8.20 11.24 -3.56
CA THR A 284 8.64 10.60 -4.81
C THR A 284 8.20 11.43 -6.01
N GLU A 285 6.96 11.89 -6.04
CA GLU A 285 6.43 12.72 -7.12
C GLU A 285 7.23 14.01 -7.31
N TRP A 286 7.53 14.70 -6.19
CA TRP A 286 8.36 15.90 -6.21
C TRP A 286 9.76 15.61 -6.75
N VAL A 287 10.41 14.52 -6.31
CA VAL A 287 11.73 14.13 -6.81
C VAL A 287 11.70 13.79 -8.29
N LEU A 288 10.73 12.98 -8.72
CA LEU A 288 10.61 12.59 -10.13
C LEU A 288 10.31 13.76 -11.05
N THR A 289 9.56 14.75 -10.58
CA THR A 289 9.22 15.95 -11.38
C THR A 289 10.38 16.93 -11.43
N ASN A 290 11.10 17.15 -10.31
CA ASN A 290 12.05 18.25 -10.18
C ASN A 290 13.51 17.84 -10.34
N LEU A 291 13.85 16.57 -10.09
CA LEU A 291 15.22 16.08 -10.10
C LEU A 291 15.53 15.37 -11.43
N THR A 292 16.04 16.14 -12.40
CA THR A 292 16.64 15.55 -13.62
C THR A 292 18.03 14.98 -13.29
N LEU A 293 18.58 14.15 -14.19
CA LEU A 293 19.95 13.63 -14.07
C LEU A 293 20.95 14.77 -13.86
N GLU A 294 20.86 15.82 -14.67
CA GLU A 294 21.81 16.95 -14.64
C GLU A 294 21.69 17.75 -13.34
N ARG A 295 20.49 18.00 -12.84
CA ARG A 295 20.26 18.69 -11.58
C ARG A 295 20.77 17.88 -10.41
N GLY A 296 20.48 16.58 -10.39
CA GLY A 296 20.96 15.68 -9.35
C GLY A 296 22.49 15.59 -9.35
N LEU A 297 23.13 15.47 -10.51
CA LEU A 297 24.57 15.52 -10.65
C LEU A 297 25.16 16.85 -10.17
N ALA A 298 24.58 17.98 -10.55
CA ALA A 298 25.04 19.30 -10.11
C ALA A 298 24.97 19.47 -8.59
N ILE A 299 23.87 19.06 -7.97
CA ILE A 299 23.68 19.08 -6.51
C ILE A 299 24.70 18.15 -5.83
N GLY A 300 24.80 16.91 -6.28
CA GLY A 300 25.69 15.90 -5.71
C GLY A 300 27.16 16.30 -5.83
N LEU A 301 27.59 16.78 -6.99
CA LEU A 301 28.94 17.31 -7.19
C LEU A 301 29.21 18.55 -6.31
N GLY A 302 28.25 19.47 -6.22
CA GLY A 302 28.37 20.65 -5.38
C GLY A 302 28.61 20.29 -3.91
N LEU A 303 27.79 19.40 -3.34
CA LEU A 303 27.94 18.92 -1.96
C LEU A 303 29.27 18.19 -1.75
N THR A 304 29.65 17.31 -2.67
CA THR A 304 30.91 16.56 -2.59
C THR A 304 32.11 17.48 -2.66
N ILE A 305 32.14 18.44 -3.60
CA ILE A 305 33.27 19.37 -3.77
C ILE A 305 33.37 20.29 -2.56
N LEU A 306 32.29 20.87 -2.07
CA LEU A 306 32.30 21.74 -0.89
C LEU A 306 32.82 21.02 0.35
N GLY A 307 32.31 19.81 0.60
CA GLY A 307 32.77 19.00 1.72
C GLY A 307 34.23 18.56 1.59
N ALA A 308 34.66 18.15 0.39
CA ALA A 308 36.04 17.76 0.11
C ALA A 308 37.04 18.93 0.21
N LEU A 309 36.66 20.11 -0.27
CA LEU A 309 37.48 21.32 -0.13
C LEU A 309 37.69 21.68 1.36
N TYR A 310 36.61 21.64 2.16
CA TYR A 310 36.74 21.87 3.60
C TYR A 310 37.62 20.80 4.23
N ALA A 311 37.41 19.52 3.98
CA ALA A 311 38.22 18.42 4.49
C ALA A 311 39.70 18.59 4.11
N SER A 312 39.98 19.02 2.88
CA SER A 312 41.36 19.30 2.42
C SER A 312 42.04 20.42 3.22
N THR A 313 41.28 21.49 3.57
CA THR A 313 41.82 22.57 4.42
C THR A 313 42.15 22.07 5.82
N VAL A 314 41.33 21.22 6.41
CA VAL A 314 41.56 20.61 7.72
C VAL A 314 42.82 19.72 7.68
N VAL A 315 42.94 18.87 6.65
CA VAL A 315 44.15 18.03 6.49
C VAL A 315 45.40 18.87 6.29
N ALA A 316 45.35 19.91 5.46
CA ALA A 316 46.49 20.80 5.24
C ALA A 316 46.92 21.53 6.53
N GLN A 317 45.98 22.05 7.31
CA GLN A 317 46.24 22.65 8.61
C GLN A 317 46.85 21.64 9.59
N TRP A 318 46.30 20.43 9.63
CA TRP A 318 46.82 19.36 10.51
C TRP A 318 48.26 18.98 10.17
N LEU A 319 48.60 18.87 8.89
CA LEU A 319 49.97 18.58 8.43
C LEU A 319 50.96 19.72 8.70
N THR A 320 50.54 20.99 8.48
CA THR A 320 51.43 22.15 8.58
C THR A 320 51.64 22.61 10.00
N GLN A 321 50.72 22.34 10.93
CA GLN A 321 50.79 22.79 12.33
C GLN A 321 51.32 21.73 13.29
N GLY A 322 51.87 20.62 12.79
CA GLY A 322 52.51 19.60 13.63
C GLY A 322 51.52 18.70 14.35
N TYR A 323 50.43 18.34 13.68
CA TYR A 323 49.40 17.41 14.16
C TYR A 323 48.61 17.84 15.40
N PRO A 324 48.09 19.09 15.48
CA PRO A 324 47.31 19.54 16.62
C PRO A 324 46.01 18.75 16.75
N ALA A 325 45.40 18.77 17.95
CA ALA A 325 44.10 18.21 18.15
C ALA A 325 43.04 18.93 17.30
N LEU A 326 42.17 18.15 16.63
CA LEU A 326 41.07 18.71 15.86
C LEU A 326 40.02 19.31 16.80
N THR A 327 39.80 20.62 16.71
CA THR A 327 38.93 21.36 17.65
C THR A 327 37.53 21.64 17.08
N ALA A 328 37.36 21.53 15.75
CA ALA A 328 36.14 21.89 15.07
C ALA A 328 35.28 20.68 14.63
N LEU A 329 35.21 19.65 15.49
CA LEU A 329 34.54 18.36 15.17
C LEU A 329 33.10 18.48 14.62
N THR A 330 32.33 19.48 15.04
CA THR A 330 30.98 19.70 14.50
C THR A 330 31.02 20.08 13.02
N ARG A 331 31.95 20.91 12.60
CA ARG A 331 32.13 21.31 11.19
C ARG A 331 32.70 20.17 10.36
N ASP A 332 33.61 19.39 10.92
CA ASP A 332 34.19 18.21 10.25
C ASP A 332 33.12 17.18 9.94
N ILE A 333 32.26 16.87 10.91
CA ILE A 333 31.12 15.93 10.72
C ILE A 333 30.14 16.46 9.66
N ALA A 334 29.85 17.77 9.67
CA ALA A 334 28.98 18.37 8.64
C ALA A 334 29.57 18.21 7.24
N ALA A 335 30.88 18.47 7.09
CA ALA A 335 31.56 18.31 5.80
C ALA A 335 31.56 16.85 5.31
N PHE A 336 31.86 15.90 6.18
CA PHE A 336 31.78 14.47 5.83
C PHE A 336 30.39 14.03 5.48
N THR A 337 29.38 14.51 6.21
CA THR A 337 27.97 14.23 5.87
C THR A 337 27.63 14.75 4.47
N ALA A 338 28.07 15.97 4.15
CA ALA A 338 27.85 16.55 2.81
C ALA A 338 28.54 15.74 1.71
N VAL A 339 29.76 15.25 1.93
CA VAL A 339 30.46 14.37 0.97
C VAL A 339 29.68 13.07 0.76
N VAL A 340 29.26 12.42 1.84
CA VAL A 340 28.54 11.14 1.76
C VAL A 340 27.20 11.31 1.02
N VAL A 341 26.40 12.30 1.40
CA VAL A 341 25.12 12.59 0.75
C VAL A 341 25.32 13.03 -0.70
N GLY A 342 26.36 13.82 -0.96
CA GLY A 342 26.72 14.25 -2.32
C GLY A 342 27.04 13.07 -3.25
N ILE A 343 27.88 12.14 -2.79
CA ILE A 343 28.21 10.91 -3.53
C ILE A 343 26.95 10.07 -3.76
N GLN A 344 26.12 9.87 -2.73
CA GLN A 344 24.86 9.14 -2.85
C GLN A 344 23.93 9.79 -3.88
N THR A 345 23.85 11.13 -3.89
CA THR A 345 23.03 11.89 -4.85
C THR A 345 23.53 11.70 -6.29
N ILE A 346 24.86 11.70 -6.53
CA ILE A 346 25.43 11.45 -7.86
C ILE A 346 25.00 10.07 -8.37
N PHE A 347 25.28 9.02 -7.61
CA PHE A 347 24.96 7.65 -8.05
C PHE A 347 23.43 7.41 -8.12
N GLY A 348 22.66 7.98 -7.19
CA GLY A 348 21.19 7.95 -7.23
C GLY A 348 20.62 8.58 -8.50
N SER A 349 21.18 9.70 -8.95
CA SER A 349 20.77 10.39 -10.18
C SER A 349 21.05 9.56 -11.42
N PHE A 350 22.20 8.88 -11.49
CA PHE A 350 22.48 7.95 -12.58
C PHE A 350 21.51 6.77 -12.60
N PHE A 351 21.22 6.20 -11.43
CA PHE A 351 20.27 5.11 -11.30
C PHE A 351 18.87 5.51 -11.79
N LEU A 352 18.38 6.68 -11.34
CA LEU A 352 17.10 7.23 -11.82
C LEU A 352 17.08 7.45 -13.33
N GLY A 353 18.18 7.95 -13.89
CA GLY A 353 18.33 8.12 -15.34
C GLY A 353 18.25 6.81 -16.10
N THR A 354 18.90 5.76 -15.58
CA THR A 354 18.88 4.42 -16.21
C THR A 354 17.47 3.82 -16.21
N VAL A 355 16.76 3.91 -15.08
CA VAL A 355 15.41 3.36 -14.97
C VAL A 355 14.44 4.12 -15.90
N ARG A 356 14.51 5.45 -15.97
CA ARG A 356 13.69 6.25 -16.91
C ARG A 356 13.92 5.84 -18.35
N SER A 357 15.18 5.69 -18.75
CA SER A 357 15.52 5.29 -20.14
C SER A 357 14.99 3.90 -20.51
N ALA A 358 14.86 3.00 -19.55
CA ALA A 358 14.32 1.67 -19.77
C ALA A 358 12.78 1.67 -19.95
N HIS A 359 12.07 2.65 -19.36
CA HIS A 359 10.62 2.79 -19.50
C HIS A 359 10.21 3.57 -20.77
N ASP A 360 11.11 4.41 -21.30
CA ASP A 360 10.87 5.21 -22.53
C ASP A 360 11.18 4.42 -23.82
N GLN A 361 11.67 3.19 -23.72
CA GLN A 361 11.85 2.33 -24.89
C GLN A 361 10.53 1.60 -25.20
N PRO A 362 9.99 1.74 -26.43
CA PRO A 362 8.71 1.16 -26.86
C PRO A 362 8.74 -0.37 -26.92
#